data_db77bf0d3d78147d48fe86cc46ef4546
#
_entry.id   db77bf0d3d78147d48fe86cc46ef4546
#
_cell.length_a   1.000
_cell.length_b   1.000
_cell.length_c   1.000
_cell.angle_alpha   90.00
_cell.angle_beta   90.00
_cell.angle_gamma   90.00
#
_symmetry.space_group_name_H-M   'P 1'
#
loop_
_entity.id
_entity.type
_entity.pdbx_description
1 polymer ?
#
loop_
_entity_poly.entity_id
_entity_poly.type
_entity_poly.pdbx_seq_one_letter_code
_entity_poly.pdbx_strand_id
1 'polypeptide(L)'
;SDPNSRATVQLDGNVGEFSPVLIAGTTQPFAFERFTDITFKFENISLPVFNPYSGKFAGYNIAKGKLFTDLHYQIDNRKLEAQHKIRIDQLEWGEATASKEEATLPVKFATSLLKDADGVINLEIPVSGTIDDPAFRVGPIVWQIIKNILAKAVTAPFKALGALFKGAEEAQFIDFAAGSAALDPAA
;
A
#
# COMPACT_ATOMS: atom_id res chain seq x y z
N SER A 1 24.20 34.18 -8.62
CA SER A 1 23.03 33.30 -8.69
C SER A 1 22.04 33.75 -7.64
N ASP A 2 20.81 33.99 -8.04
CA ASP A 2 19.72 34.30 -7.08
C ASP A 2 19.39 33.03 -6.28
N PRO A 3 19.52 33.02 -4.96
CA PRO A 3 19.20 31.85 -4.14
C PRO A 3 17.73 31.46 -4.18
N ASN A 4 16.86 32.34 -4.68
CA ASN A 4 15.43 32.08 -4.86
C ASN A 4 15.09 31.55 -6.27
N SER A 5 16.08 31.41 -7.17
CA SER A 5 15.82 30.91 -8.52
C SER A 5 15.38 29.46 -8.47
N ARG A 6 14.39 29.11 -9.29
CA ARG A 6 13.94 27.74 -9.53
C ARG A 6 14.82 27.10 -10.60
N ALA A 7 15.13 25.82 -10.41
CA ALA A 7 15.85 25.00 -11.36
C ALA A 7 14.99 23.79 -11.77
N THR A 8 15.03 23.48 -13.04
CA THR A 8 14.43 22.24 -13.57
C THR A 8 15.33 21.06 -13.23
N VAL A 9 14.73 19.98 -12.78
CA VAL A 9 15.37 18.68 -12.57
C VAL A 9 14.84 17.73 -13.63
N GLN A 10 15.74 17.07 -14.33
CA GLN A 10 15.38 15.98 -15.25
C GLN A 10 16.48 14.92 -15.22
N LEU A 11 16.06 13.68 -15.05
CA LEU A 11 16.90 12.51 -15.13
C LEU A 11 16.11 11.41 -15.86
N ASP A 12 16.66 10.94 -16.95
CA ASP A 12 16.18 9.80 -17.72
C ASP A 12 17.21 8.69 -17.61
N GLY A 13 16.76 7.47 -17.30
CA GLY A 13 17.66 6.34 -17.10
C GLY A 13 16.94 5.02 -17.05
N ASN A 14 17.67 3.98 -16.66
CA ASN A 14 17.12 2.63 -16.49
C ASN A 14 17.65 1.99 -15.19
N VAL A 15 16.81 1.21 -14.54
CA VAL A 15 17.21 0.25 -13.51
C VAL A 15 17.40 -1.10 -14.20
N GLY A 16 18.67 -1.52 -14.35
CA GLY A 16 19.00 -2.66 -15.19
C GLY A 16 18.74 -2.35 -16.67
N GLU A 17 18.32 -3.37 -17.43
CA GLU A 17 18.22 -3.29 -18.89
C GLU A 17 16.83 -2.83 -19.37
N PHE A 18 15.77 -3.15 -18.63
CA PHE A 18 14.38 -3.05 -19.10
C PHE A 18 13.44 -2.25 -18.20
N SER A 19 13.96 -1.50 -17.26
CA SER A 19 13.15 -0.77 -16.29
C SER A 19 13.41 0.73 -16.37
N PRO A 20 12.66 1.47 -17.20
CA PRO A 20 12.82 2.92 -17.34
C PRO A 20 12.59 3.66 -16.03
N VAL A 21 13.38 4.71 -15.82
CA VAL A 21 13.27 5.65 -14.70
C VAL A 21 13.22 7.05 -15.26
N LEU A 22 12.23 7.82 -14.83
CA LEU A 22 12.13 9.24 -15.09
C LEU A 22 12.01 10.00 -13.78
N ILE A 23 12.87 10.99 -13.58
CA ILE A 23 12.72 11.97 -12.50
C ILE A 23 12.63 13.33 -13.16
N ALA A 24 11.53 14.04 -12.92
CA ALA A 24 11.31 15.35 -13.53
C ALA A 24 10.60 16.28 -12.55
N GLY A 25 10.92 17.56 -12.65
CA GLY A 25 10.27 18.58 -11.83
C GLY A 25 11.03 19.87 -11.72
N THR A 26 10.72 20.63 -10.68
CA THR A 26 11.31 21.93 -10.41
C THR A 26 11.57 22.07 -8.90
N THR A 27 12.70 22.63 -8.55
CA THR A 27 13.04 22.90 -7.15
C THR A 27 13.77 24.23 -7.01
N GLN A 28 13.86 24.76 -5.80
CA GLN A 28 14.80 25.81 -5.44
C GLN A 28 16.03 25.15 -4.80
N PRO A 29 17.15 24.97 -5.53
CA PRO A 29 18.28 24.14 -5.05
C PRO A 29 18.90 24.61 -3.73
N PHE A 30 18.86 25.90 -3.44
CA PHE A 30 19.41 26.50 -2.22
C PHE A 30 18.37 26.75 -1.12
N ALA A 31 17.10 26.45 -1.42
CA ALA A 31 15.98 26.60 -0.50
C ALA A 31 14.88 25.59 -0.86
N PHE A 32 15.26 24.32 -1.00
CA PHE A 32 14.35 23.24 -1.44
C PHE A 32 13.13 23.10 -0.53
N GLU A 33 13.26 23.46 0.73
CA GLU A 33 12.20 23.49 1.71
C GLU A 33 11.14 24.56 1.45
N ARG A 34 11.44 25.57 0.63
CA ARG A 34 10.49 26.62 0.23
C ARG A 34 9.67 26.22 -0.98
N PHE A 35 10.32 25.53 -1.93
CA PHE A 35 9.65 25.03 -3.10
C PHE A 35 10.39 23.83 -3.70
N THR A 36 9.66 22.71 -3.82
CA THR A 36 10.05 21.53 -4.59
C THR A 36 8.78 20.91 -5.15
N ASP A 37 8.80 20.56 -6.42
CA ASP A 37 7.74 19.83 -7.11
C ASP A 37 8.41 18.83 -8.04
N ILE A 38 8.49 17.56 -7.62
CA ILE A 38 9.25 16.51 -8.32
C ILE A 38 8.42 15.24 -8.42
N THR A 39 8.39 14.66 -9.61
CA THR A 39 7.81 13.34 -9.87
C THR A 39 8.91 12.32 -10.15
N PHE A 40 8.76 11.13 -9.57
CA PHE A 40 9.60 9.96 -9.79
C PHE A 40 8.74 8.88 -10.41
N LYS A 41 9.09 8.42 -11.61
CA LYS A 41 8.43 7.30 -12.28
C LYS A 41 9.40 6.16 -12.44
N PHE A 42 8.98 4.98 -12.02
CA PHE A 42 9.70 3.74 -12.23
C PHE A 42 8.75 2.78 -12.93
N GLU A 43 9.20 2.20 -14.02
CA GLU A 43 8.38 1.30 -14.82
C GLU A 43 9.03 -0.08 -14.93
N ASN A 44 8.19 -1.12 -14.89
CA ASN A 44 8.60 -2.49 -15.17
C ASN A 44 9.72 -3.03 -14.24
N ILE A 45 9.83 -2.53 -13.01
CA ILE A 45 10.83 -3.03 -12.07
C ILE A 45 10.52 -4.48 -11.71
N SER A 46 11.49 -5.38 -11.86
CA SER A 46 11.34 -6.79 -11.48
C SER A 46 11.29 -6.93 -9.97
N LEU A 47 10.16 -7.41 -9.42
CA LEU A 47 9.97 -7.53 -7.97
C LEU A 47 10.97 -8.45 -7.25
N PRO A 48 11.50 -9.55 -7.84
CA PRO A 48 12.52 -10.36 -7.19
C PRO A 48 13.78 -9.61 -6.75
N VAL A 49 14.07 -8.43 -7.31
CA VAL A 49 15.19 -7.58 -6.83
C VAL A 49 15.03 -7.18 -5.36
N PHE A 50 13.78 -7.19 -4.85
CA PHE A 50 13.48 -6.86 -3.46
C PHE A 50 13.50 -8.08 -2.51
N ASN A 51 13.94 -9.26 -2.96
CA ASN A 51 13.99 -10.48 -2.12
C ASN A 51 14.76 -10.31 -0.80
N PRO A 52 15.87 -9.57 -0.72
CA PRO A 52 16.52 -9.31 0.56
C PRO A 52 15.60 -8.64 1.60
N TYR A 53 14.64 -7.84 1.14
CA TYR A 53 13.67 -7.14 1.99
C TYR A 53 12.42 -8.00 2.21
N SER A 54 11.84 -8.58 1.16
CA SER A 54 10.63 -9.40 1.28
C SER A 54 10.87 -10.64 2.13
N GLY A 55 12.02 -11.29 1.99
CA GLY A 55 12.41 -12.41 2.84
C GLY A 55 12.49 -12.02 4.30
N LYS A 56 13.02 -10.85 4.62
CA LYS A 56 13.15 -10.36 5.99
C LYS A 56 11.80 -9.92 6.59
N PHE A 57 11.02 -9.13 5.87
CA PHE A 57 9.84 -8.46 6.41
C PHE A 57 8.52 -9.17 6.12
N ALA A 58 8.44 -9.94 5.04
CA ALA A 58 7.26 -10.71 4.65
C ALA A 58 7.41 -12.21 4.90
N GLY A 59 8.62 -12.70 5.16
CA GLY A 59 8.90 -14.10 5.40
C GLY A 59 8.86 -14.97 4.14
N TYR A 60 8.81 -14.38 2.95
CA TYR A 60 8.75 -15.06 1.66
C TYR A 60 9.60 -14.34 0.62
N ASN A 61 10.19 -15.11 -0.28
CA ASN A 61 10.75 -14.57 -1.50
C ASN A 61 9.63 -14.22 -2.48
N ILE A 62 9.87 -13.29 -3.37
CA ILE A 62 9.01 -12.99 -4.51
C ILE A 62 9.51 -13.81 -5.69
N ALA A 63 8.67 -14.67 -6.26
CA ALA A 63 9.02 -15.49 -7.41
C ALA A 63 8.95 -14.68 -8.71
N LYS A 64 7.91 -13.86 -8.86
CA LYS A 64 7.76 -12.97 -10.01
C LYS A 64 6.82 -11.79 -9.69
N GLY A 65 6.79 -10.87 -10.60
CA GLY A 65 5.94 -9.68 -10.59
C GLY A 65 6.69 -8.45 -11.09
N LYS A 66 5.93 -7.45 -11.46
CA LYS A 66 6.43 -6.17 -11.97
C LYS A 66 5.86 -5.03 -11.14
N LEU A 67 6.71 -4.05 -10.85
CA LEU A 67 6.37 -2.85 -10.11
C LEU A 67 6.41 -1.64 -11.05
N PHE A 68 5.36 -0.83 -10.95
CA PHE A 68 5.26 0.48 -11.57
C PHE A 68 4.92 1.48 -10.48
N THR A 69 5.60 2.62 -10.48
CA THR A 69 5.32 3.68 -9.51
C THR A 69 5.28 5.04 -10.18
N ASP A 70 4.38 5.88 -9.69
CA ASP A 70 4.34 7.32 -9.97
C ASP A 70 4.28 8.02 -8.61
N LEU A 71 5.40 8.61 -8.20
CA LEU A 71 5.59 9.20 -6.89
C LEU A 71 5.76 10.71 -7.08
N HIS A 72 4.77 11.49 -6.67
CA HIS A 72 4.80 12.95 -6.74
C HIS A 72 5.04 13.54 -5.36
N TYR A 73 6.03 14.41 -5.26
CA TYR A 73 6.40 15.12 -4.03
C TYR A 73 6.34 16.61 -4.25
N GLN A 74 5.54 17.28 -3.47
CA GLN A 74 5.44 18.74 -3.46
C GLN A 74 5.79 19.27 -2.07
N ILE A 75 6.74 20.20 -2.03
CA ILE A 75 7.09 20.94 -0.82
C ILE A 75 6.78 22.41 -1.08
N ASP A 76 5.98 23.01 -0.23
CA ASP A 76 5.70 24.44 -0.20
C ASP A 76 5.86 24.97 1.22
N ASN A 77 6.83 25.87 1.41
CA ASN A 77 7.11 26.47 2.71
C ASN A 77 7.16 25.43 3.85
N ARG A 78 8.02 24.40 3.68
CA ARG A 78 8.30 23.31 4.62
C ARG A 78 7.14 22.32 4.84
N LYS A 79 6.01 22.51 4.18
CA LYS A 79 4.92 21.54 4.15
C LYS A 79 5.15 20.58 2.99
N LEU A 80 5.09 19.29 3.28
CA LEU A 80 5.19 18.22 2.29
C LEU A 80 3.79 17.65 2.02
N GLU A 81 3.46 17.56 0.75
CA GLU A 81 2.38 16.75 0.22
C GLU A 81 2.96 15.76 -0.78
N ALA A 82 2.65 14.49 -0.63
CA ALA A 82 3.13 13.45 -1.53
C ALA A 82 2.02 12.49 -1.91
N GLN A 83 2.02 12.06 -3.15
CA GLN A 83 1.13 11.05 -3.70
C GLN A 83 1.97 9.89 -4.23
N HIS A 84 1.69 8.68 -3.76
CA HIS A 84 2.35 7.47 -4.20
C HIS A 84 1.31 6.59 -4.90
N LYS A 85 1.40 6.51 -6.23
CA LYS A 85 0.65 5.54 -7.03
C LYS A 85 1.55 4.35 -7.29
N ILE A 86 1.13 3.19 -6.83
CA ILE A 86 1.90 1.95 -6.92
C ILE A 86 1.02 0.92 -7.61
N ARG A 87 1.48 0.37 -8.72
CA ARG A 87 0.85 -0.75 -9.43
C ARG A 87 1.80 -1.94 -9.42
N ILE A 88 1.28 -3.07 -9.00
CA ILE A 88 2.00 -4.33 -8.95
C ILE A 88 1.28 -5.33 -9.85
N ASP A 89 1.96 -5.77 -10.91
CA ASP A 89 1.42 -6.72 -11.87
C ASP A 89 1.94 -8.13 -11.55
N GLN A 90 1.02 -9.10 -11.53
CA GLN A 90 1.32 -10.52 -11.47
C GLN A 90 2.26 -10.92 -10.32
N LEU A 91 2.07 -10.33 -9.13
CA LEU A 91 2.83 -10.71 -7.95
C LEU A 91 2.61 -12.19 -7.62
N GLU A 92 3.68 -12.96 -7.58
CA GLU A 92 3.69 -14.33 -7.06
C GLU A 92 4.74 -14.48 -5.97
N TRP A 93 4.31 -15.02 -4.85
CA TRP A 93 5.19 -15.35 -3.75
C TRP A 93 5.85 -16.71 -3.99
N GLY A 94 7.14 -16.77 -3.77
CA GLY A 94 7.94 -17.98 -3.81
C GLY A 94 8.00 -18.72 -2.48
N GLU A 95 9.18 -19.28 -2.20
CA GLU A 95 9.44 -20.07 -1.00
C GLU A 95 9.48 -19.20 0.26
N ALA A 96 9.11 -19.81 1.39
CA ALA A 96 9.27 -19.20 2.70
C ALA A 96 10.77 -19.04 3.01
N THR A 97 11.11 -17.97 3.70
CA THR A 97 12.47 -17.73 4.18
C THR A 97 12.56 -18.03 5.67
N ALA A 98 13.76 -18.43 6.13
CA ALA A 98 14.03 -18.63 7.56
C ALA A 98 14.20 -17.28 8.29
N SER A 99 13.21 -16.38 8.17
CA SER A 99 13.24 -15.11 8.88
C SER A 99 12.95 -15.32 10.36
N LYS A 100 13.79 -14.74 11.22
CA LYS A 100 13.53 -14.72 12.67
C LYS A 100 12.46 -13.71 13.06
N GLU A 101 12.17 -12.75 12.19
CA GLU A 101 11.04 -11.81 12.31
C GLU A 101 9.85 -12.50 11.65
N GLU A 102 9.07 -13.25 12.43
CA GLU A 102 7.84 -13.86 11.92
C GLU A 102 6.93 -12.76 11.36
N ALA A 103 6.58 -12.89 10.07
CA ALA A 103 5.61 -12.01 9.47
C ALA A 103 4.26 -12.22 10.18
N THR A 104 3.90 -11.28 11.03
CA THR A 104 2.65 -11.29 11.81
C THR A 104 1.40 -11.24 10.93
N LEU A 105 1.57 -10.95 9.64
CA LEU A 105 0.48 -10.85 8.66
C LEU A 105 0.59 -11.97 7.62
N PRO A 106 -0.53 -12.64 7.30
CA PRO A 106 -0.57 -13.64 6.23
C PRO A 106 -0.47 -12.95 4.86
N VAL A 107 0.74 -12.48 4.49
CA VAL A 107 0.97 -11.62 3.32
C VAL A 107 0.50 -12.25 2.00
N LYS A 108 0.61 -13.58 1.85
CA LYS A 108 0.11 -14.29 0.66
C LYS A 108 -1.40 -14.13 0.53
N PHE A 109 -2.14 -14.32 1.64
CA PHE A 109 -3.59 -14.16 1.67
C PHE A 109 -3.98 -12.68 1.51
N ALA A 110 -3.33 -11.78 2.25
CA ALA A 110 -3.60 -10.35 2.15
C ALA A 110 -3.42 -9.82 0.72
N THR A 111 -2.32 -10.17 0.05
CA THR A 111 -2.06 -9.72 -1.32
C THR A 111 -3.00 -10.38 -2.33
N SER A 112 -3.48 -11.62 -2.09
CA SER A 112 -4.48 -12.24 -2.96
C SER A 112 -5.82 -11.49 -2.94
N LEU A 113 -6.19 -10.92 -1.80
CA LEU A 113 -7.41 -10.13 -1.65
C LEU A 113 -7.30 -8.72 -2.25
N LEU A 114 -6.09 -8.22 -2.46
CA LEU A 114 -5.84 -6.91 -3.08
C LEU A 114 -5.76 -6.99 -4.61
N LYS A 115 -5.61 -8.19 -5.18
CA LYS A 115 -5.57 -8.37 -6.63
C LYS A 115 -6.95 -8.17 -7.22
N ASP A 116 -7.01 -7.45 -8.33
CA ASP A 116 -8.18 -7.40 -9.19
C ASP A 116 -8.28 -8.67 -10.08
N ALA A 117 -9.27 -8.69 -10.99
CA ALA A 117 -9.51 -9.82 -11.90
C ALA A 117 -8.33 -10.10 -12.83
N ASP A 118 -7.50 -9.10 -13.11
CA ASP A 118 -6.33 -9.20 -13.97
C ASP A 118 -5.05 -9.55 -13.17
N GLY A 119 -5.17 -9.76 -11.85
CA GLY A 119 -4.05 -10.07 -10.98
C GLY A 119 -3.18 -8.85 -10.63
N VAL A 120 -3.73 -7.65 -10.80
CA VAL A 120 -3.07 -6.38 -10.54
C VAL A 120 -3.45 -5.85 -9.15
N ILE A 121 -2.47 -5.30 -8.43
CA ILE A 121 -2.69 -4.58 -7.19
C ILE A 121 -2.42 -3.10 -7.45
N ASN A 122 -3.41 -2.25 -7.20
CA ASN A 122 -3.28 -0.80 -7.29
C ASN A 122 -3.37 -0.19 -5.89
N LEU A 123 -2.39 0.62 -5.52
CA LEU A 123 -2.34 1.34 -4.25
C LEU A 123 -2.15 2.83 -4.51
N GLU A 124 -2.94 3.64 -3.81
CA GLU A 124 -2.75 5.09 -3.76
C GLU A 124 -2.51 5.49 -2.30
N ILE A 125 -1.35 6.05 -2.04
CA ILE A 125 -0.90 6.36 -0.67
C ILE A 125 -0.57 7.86 -0.60
N PRO A 126 -1.50 8.70 -0.12
CA PRO A 126 -1.19 10.09 0.18
C PRO A 126 -0.39 10.18 1.47
N VAL A 127 0.60 11.06 1.49
CA VAL A 127 1.39 11.41 2.67
C VAL A 127 1.47 12.93 2.78
N SER A 128 1.18 13.47 3.94
CA SER A 128 1.34 14.89 4.23
C SER A 128 2.03 15.10 5.58
N GLY A 129 2.76 16.21 5.69
CA GLY A 129 3.46 16.53 6.94
C GLY A 129 4.29 17.79 6.81
N THR A 130 5.17 18.01 7.79
CA THR A 130 6.15 19.09 7.74
C THR A 130 7.55 18.54 7.86
N ILE A 131 8.48 19.08 7.05
CA ILE A 131 9.89 18.69 7.11
C ILE A 131 10.60 19.25 8.35
N ASP A 132 9.93 20.12 9.12
CA ASP A 132 10.43 20.62 10.40
C ASP A 132 10.33 19.60 11.54
N ASP A 133 9.44 18.63 11.41
CA ASP A 133 9.27 17.57 12.41
C ASP A 133 10.39 16.53 12.27
N PRO A 134 11.31 16.41 13.22
CA PRO A 134 12.38 15.41 13.16
C PRO A 134 11.87 13.96 13.16
N ALA A 135 10.64 13.73 13.65
CA ALA A 135 10.00 12.44 13.65
C ALA A 135 9.31 12.12 12.32
N PHE A 136 9.08 13.13 11.47
CA PHE A 136 8.45 12.95 10.18
C PHE A 136 9.41 12.28 9.20
N ARG A 137 9.08 11.04 8.85
CA ARG A 137 9.83 10.24 7.86
C ARG A 137 8.87 9.57 6.90
N VAL A 138 8.95 9.90 5.62
CA VAL A 138 8.05 9.37 4.58
C VAL A 138 8.08 7.85 4.53
N GLY A 139 9.25 7.24 4.52
CA GLY A 139 9.38 5.78 4.41
C GLY A 139 8.64 4.99 5.48
N PRO A 140 8.87 5.23 6.78
CA PRO A 140 8.11 4.59 7.86
C PRO A 140 6.59 4.84 7.78
N ILE A 141 6.17 6.04 7.37
CA ILE A 141 4.74 6.37 7.22
C ILE A 141 4.13 5.53 6.09
N VAL A 142 4.74 5.51 4.92
CA VAL A 142 4.29 4.68 3.77
C VAL A 142 4.23 3.21 4.17
N TRP A 143 5.27 2.69 4.86
CA TRP A 143 5.29 1.31 5.32
C TRP A 143 4.16 1.01 6.30
N GLN A 144 3.86 1.92 7.23
CA GLN A 144 2.74 1.76 8.16
C GLN A 144 1.39 1.74 7.44
N ILE A 145 1.20 2.59 6.43
CA ILE A 145 -0.01 2.61 5.61
C ILE A 145 -0.16 1.28 4.85
N ILE A 146 0.91 0.78 4.23
CA ILE A 146 0.88 -0.53 3.54
C ILE A 146 0.50 -1.66 4.52
N LYS A 147 1.09 -1.71 5.71
CA LYS A 147 0.71 -2.70 6.74
C LYS A 147 -0.78 -2.60 7.11
N ASN A 148 -1.30 -1.39 7.24
CA ASN A 148 -2.72 -1.17 7.56
C ASN A 148 -3.63 -1.63 6.41
N ILE A 149 -3.25 -1.40 5.15
CA ILE A 149 -3.99 -1.90 3.97
C ILE A 149 -4.04 -3.43 3.98
N LEU A 150 -2.89 -4.08 4.19
CA LEU A 150 -2.79 -5.54 4.26
C LEU A 150 -3.64 -6.10 5.41
N ALA A 151 -3.56 -5.50 6.59
CA ALA A 151 -4.37 -5.91 7.76
C ALA A 151 -5.87 -5.75 7.49
N LYS A 152 -6.29 -4.64 6.88
CA LYS A 152 -7.69 -4.43 6.49
C LYS A 152 -8.16 -5.43 5.46
N ALA A 153 -7.34 -5.75 4.46
CA ALA A 153 -7.67 -6.76 3.45
C ALA A 153 -7.98 -8.12 4.08
N VAL A 154 -7.16 -8.55 5.06
CA VAL A 154 -7.38 -9.82 5.78
C VAL A 154 -8.65 -9.80 6.62
N THR A 155 -8.98 -8.68 7.26
CA THR A 155 -10.12 -8.60 8.21
C THR A 155 -11.46 -8.30 7.53
N ALA A 156 -11.46 -7.74 6.32
CA ALA A 156 -12.68 -7.34 5.62
C ALA A 156 -13.68 -8.51 5.37
N PRO A 157 -13.24 -9.70 4.88
CA PRO A 157 -14.15 -10.82 4.69
C PRO A 157 -14.84 -11.27 5.98
N PHE A 158 -14.11 -11.28 7.09
CA PHE A 158 -14.65 -11.69 8.39
C PHE A 158 -15.65 -10.69 8.95
N LYS A 159 -15.48 -9.40 8.70
CA LYS A 159 -16.46 -8.38 9.09
C LYS A 159 -17.76 -8.51 8.29
N ALA A 160 -17.67 -8.79 6.99
CA ALA A 160 -18.82 -9.01 6.14
C ALA A 160 -19.59 -10.29 6.58
N LEU A 161 -18.88 -11.37 6.85
CA LEU A 161 -19.46 -12.60 7.40
C LEU A 161 -20.10 -12.34 8.77
N GLY A 162 -19.41 -11.65 9.68
CA GLY A 162 -19.95 -11.30 11.00
C GLY A 162 -21.23 -10.45 10.94
N ALA A 163 -21.36 -9.58 9.95
CA ALA A 163 -22.59 -8.81 9.73
C ALA A 163 -23.75 -9.71 9.23
N LEU A 164 -23.46 -10.71 8.39
CA LEU A 164 -24.44 -11.71 7.95
C LEU A 164 -24.91 -12.60 9.12
N PHE A 165 -23.99 -12.98 10.01
CA PHE A 165 -24.32 -13.78 11.18
C PHE A 165 -25.07 -13.00 12.26
N LYS A 166 -24.83 -11.68 12.44
CA LYS A 166 -25.64 -10.86 13.35
C LYS A 166 -27.11 -10.79 12.93
N GLY A 167 -27.39 -10.73 11.62
CA GLY A 167 -28.75 -10.83 11.12
C GLY A 167 -29.38 -12.22 11.31
N ALA A 168 -28.56 -13.27 11.42
CA ALA A 168 -29.04 -14.64 11.68
C ALA A 168 -29.26 -14.92 13.18
N GLU A 169 -28.60 -14.22 14.09
CA GLU A 169 -28.85 -14.33 15.52
C GLU A 169 -30.25 -13.81 15.90
N GLU A 170 -30.75 -12.78 15.25
CA GLU A 170 -32.12 -12.29 15.42
C GLU A 170 -33.17 -13.28 14.85
N ALA A 171 -32.76 -14.12 13.90
CA ALA A 171 -33.65 -15.17 13.31
C ALA A 171 -33.61 -16.49 14.08
N GLN A 172 -32.79 -16.65 15.11
CA GLN A 172 -32.68 -17.91 15.88
C GLN A 172 -33.70 -18.06 17.03
N PHE A 173 -34.45 -17.02 17.33
CA PHE A 173 -35.46 -17.07 18.38
C PHE A 173 -36.85 -17.15 17.73
N ILE A 174 -37.40 -18.38 17.64
CA ILE A 174 -38.81 -18.57 17.36
C ILE A 174 -39.51 -18.58 18.71
N ASP A 175 -40.29 -17.55 19.02
CA ASP A 175 -41.07 -17.47 20.23
C ASP A 175 -42.28 -18.41 20.12
N PHE A 176 -42.32 -19.40 21.01
CA PHE A 176 -43.49 -20.25 21.17
C PHE A 176 -44.36 -19.70 22.30
N ALA A 177 -45.65 -19.62 22.04
CA ALA A 177 -46.58 -19.33 23.12
C ALA A 177 -46.49 -20.41 24.21
N ALA A 178 -46.49 -20.01 25.46
CA ALA A 178 -46.35 -20.93 26.60
C ALA A 178 -47.39 -22.09 26.52
N GLY A 179 -46.87 -23.32 26.33
CA GLY A 179 -47.69 -24.53 26.21
C GLY A 179 -48.10 -24.91 24.77
N SER A 180 -47.59 -24.22 23.73
CA SER A 180 -47.84 -24.52 22.33
C SER A 180 -46.58 -24.99 21.61
N ALA A 181 -46.70 -26.03 20.78
CA ALA A 181 -45.65 -26.48 19.86
C ALA A 181 -45.94 -26.08 18.40
N ALA A 182 -46.94 -25.21 18.16
CA ALA A 182 -47.32 -24.76 16.85
C ALA A 182 -46.59 -23.45 16.49
N LEU A 183 -46.02 -23.37 15.28
CA LEU A 183 -45.45 -22.17 14.70
C LEU A 183 -46.56 -21.15 14.40
N ASP A 184 -46.34 -19.88 14.76
CA ASP A 184 -47.21 -18.79 14.32
C ASP A 184 -47.04 -18.63 12.80
N PRO A 185 -48.10 -18.61 11.98
CA PRO A 185 -48.01 -18.45 10.53
C PRO A 185 -47.52 -17.07 10.07
N ALA A 186 -47.20 -16.15 10.99
CA ALA A 186 -46.64 -14.81 10.76
C ALA A 186 -45.14 -14.67 11.13
N ALA A 187 -44.45 -15.75 11.51
CA ALA A 187 -43.05 -15.75 11.87
C ALA A 187 -42.13 -16.05 10.66
#